data_a1af30bd5d4f3b700dfd0e9350b34016
#
_entry.id   a1af30bd5d4f3b700dfd0e9350b34016
#
_cell.length_a   1.000
_cell.length_b   1.000
_cell.length_c   1.000
_cell.angle_alpha   90.00
_cell.angle_beta   90.00
_cell.angle_gamma   90.00
#
_symmetry.space_group_name_H-M   'P 1'
#
loop_
_entity.id
_entity.type
_entity.pdbx_description
1 polymer ?
#
loop_
_entity_poly.entity_id
_entity_poly.type
_entity_poly.pdbx_seq_one_letter_code
_entity_poly.pdbx_strand_id
1 'polypeptide(L)'
;MHIFDYDVVVVGAGLAGERAAIEAHRNGANVALISLVQPRQSHSNAAQGGIQCSLDNMGEHSAGDDWKLHFDYTVRGSDWGADQDVVERVTKAAPRIVRELEYWGTPFNRTAEGKIEQRNFGGTTVWRAAFAADFTGHALLYACDQEVMKSGIDIYWRMQVISLILNGDRVIGCIVMDLRSGDLVAFCARSSILATGGAGRIYSESTNAVICRGDGLSIAYNTGLVPLGNMEAIQFHPTGLYPVWILLTEGCRGDGGVLRNKDGHEFMWDYAAKKGNLASRDVVSRSMMSEIRAGRGLEGPFGPHLWLDLTHLGEQKIMSRLRDVHDIARDFAGIDVITQMAPVRPVQHYTMGGIRTDIDARAVGVEGLYAAGECACWDMHGFNRLGGNSLLDTLAAGYYCGSTAAQDAKNRTSQSGDLPAIHSELKKQRGRIEALMSRDPKENAQLIAQEMAEIMTHHVGIFRTGDSLREGIDKLLDLRGRIENVGLKHKKVGRNLELEVALRAPGMIDVALAVAHGAIMRTESRGAHYREDFPKRDDDNWLNRTLAYKQEGDYLPRLDYEKVVITHLPPGDRGYGEKAPPSTTESE
;
A
#
# COMPACT_ATOMS: atom_id res chain seq x y z
N MET A 1 16.11 -1.89 -31.85
CA MET A 1 16.08 -1.40 -30.46
C MET A 1 15.15 -0.20 -30.44
N HIS A 2 14.10 -0.24 -29.64
CA HIS A 2 13.19 0.90 -29.47
C HIS A 2 13.61 1.69 -28.24
N ILE A 3 13.87 2.99 -28.42
CA ILE A 3 14.11 3.96 -27.35
C ILE A 3 13.03 5.01 -27.47
N PHE A 4 12.28 5.21 -26.40
CA PHE A 4 11.33 6.31 -26.25
C PHE A 4 11.95 7.40 -25.39
N ASP A 5 11.63 8.67 -25.67
CA ASP A 5 12.12 9.83 -24.91
C ASP A 5 10.95 10.69 -24.45
N TYR A 6 10.85 10.88 -23.14
CA TYR A 6 9.79 11.64 -22.47
C TYR A 6 10.38 12.63 -21.46
N ASP A 7 9.61 13.63 -21.08
CA ASP A 7 9.99 14.49 -19.96
C ASP A 7 9.78 13.73 -18.64
N VAL A 8 8.64 13.05 -18.52
CA VAL A 8 8.28 12.28 -17.34
C VAL A 8 7.79 10.89 -17.74
N VAL A 9 8.36 9.87 -17.13
CA VAL A 9 7.87 8.48 -17.19
C VAL A 9 7.24 8.11 -15.86
N VAL A 10 5.98 7.66 -15.89
CA VAL A 10 5.25 7.20 -14.72
C VAL A 10 5.07 5.68 -14.81
N VAL A 11 5.52 4.96 -13.80
CA VAL A 11 5.44 3.50 -13.71
C VAL A 11 4.38 3.09 -12.70
N GLY A 12 3.28 2.51 -13.19
CA GLY A 12 2.09 2.15 -12.43
C GLY A 12 0.91 3.05 -12.77
N ALA A 13 -0.20 2.43 -13.24
CA ALA A 13 -1.44 3.13 -13.61
C ALA A 13 -2.57 2.84 -12.59
N GLY A 14 -2.24 2.88 -11.29
CA GLY A 14 -3.20 3.03 -10.21
C GLY A 14 -3.49 4.51 -9.95
N LEU A 15 -4.32 4.81 -8.94
CA LEU A 15 -4.71 6.20 -8.61
C LEU A 15 -3.52 7.15 -8.46
N ALA A 16 -2.43 6.72 -7.79
CA ALA A 16 -1.25 7.57 -7.62
C ALA A 16 -0.56 7.88 -8.95
N GLY A 17 -0.40 6.88 -9.81
CA GLY A 17 0.27 7.05 -11.10
C GLY A 17 -0.55 7.85 -12.09
N GLU A 18 -1.85 7.56 -12.21
CA GLU A 18 -2.74 8.36 -13.07
C GLU A 18 -2.80 9.82 -12.61
N ARG A 19 -2.92 10.04 -11.29
CA ARG A 19 -2.89 11.40 -10.73
C ARG A 19 -1.57 12.10 -11.03
N ALA A 20 -0.43 11.42 -10.87
CA ALA A 20 0.89 11.97 -11.16
C ALA A 20 1.05 12.30 -12.65
N ALA A 21 0.58 11.42 -13.54
CA ALA A 21 0.62 11.65 -14.99
C ALA A 21 -0.22 12.87 -15.39
N ILE A 22 -1.43 13.02 -14.86
CA ILE A 22 -2.30 14.18 -15.09
C ILE A 22 -1.61 15.47 -14.66
N GLU A 23 -1.02 15.51 -13.45
CA GLU A 23 -0.37 16.71 -12.94
C GLU A 23 0.92 17.05 -13.72
N ALA A 24 1.72 16.04 -14.06
CA ALA A 24 2.90 16.26 -14.88
C ALA A 24 2.53 16.85 -16.25
N HIS A 25 1.49 16.29 -16.89
CA HIS A 25 0.98 16.80 -18.16
C HIS A 25 0.43 18.24 -18.05
N ARG A 26 -0.34 18.54 -17.00
CA ARG A 26 -0.87 19.90 -16.72
C ARG A 26 0.24 20.93 -16.50
N ASN A 27 1.39 20.50 -16.01
CA ASN A 27 2.59 21.31 -15.89
C ASN A 27 3.42 21.38 -17.18
N GLY A 28 2.89 20.86 -18.31
CA GLY A 28 3.47 20.97 -19.65
C GLY A 28 4.53 19.93 -19.99
N ALA A 29 4.65 18.84 -19.22
CA ALA A 29 5.55 17.73 -19.54
C ALA A 29 4.93 16.80 -20.61
N ASN A 30 5.78 16.24 -21.47
CA ASN A 30 5.46 15.07 -22.29
C ASN A 30 5.56 13.82 -21.41
N VAL A 31 4.45 13.04 -21.28
CA VAL A 31 4.32 11.98 -20.26
C VAL A 31 4.03 10.64 -20.91
N ALA A 32 4.78 9.60 -20.47
CA ALA A 32 4.42 8.21 -20.68
C ALA A 32 3.92 7.57 -19.38
N LEU A 33 2.78 6.88 -19.42
CA LEU A 33 2.23 6.10 -18.34
C LEU A 33 2.40 4.61 -18.65
N ILE A 34 3.25 3.90 -17.89
CA ILE A 34 3.59 2.50 -18.09
C ILE A 34 2.89 1.65 -17.04
N SER A 35 2.21 0.57 -17.46
CA SER A 35 1.49 -0.32 -16.56
C SER A 35 1.71 -1.79 -16.88
N LEU A 36 1.83 -2.60 -15.82
CA LEU A 36 1.91 -4.06 -15.90
C LEU A 36 0.59 -4.66 -16.43
N VAL A 37 -0.53 -4.10 -16.03
CA VAL A 37 -1.89 -4.51 -16.41
C VAL A 37 -2.61 -3.34 -17.09
N GLN A 38 -3.80 -3.59 -17.62
CA GLN A 38 -4.66 -2.50 -18.04
C GLN A 38 -4.95 -1.57 -16.84
N PRO A 39 -4.92 -0.23 -16.97
CA PRO A 39 -5.06 0.70 -15.84
C PRO A 39 -6.22 0.37 -14.88
N ARG A 40 -7.40 0.10 -15.43
CA ARG A 40 -8.61 -0.26 -14.65
C ARG A 40 -8.51 -1.59 -13.90
N GLN A 41 -7.48 -2.40 -14.14
CA GLN A 41 -7.19 -3.65 -13.41
C GLN A 41 -6.18 -3.44 -12.28
N SER A 42 -5.78 -2.19 -12.00
CA SER A 42 -4.93 -1.88 -10.86
C SER A 42 -5.62 -2.18 -9.52
N HIS A 43 -4.83 -2.38 -8.48
CA HIS A 43 -5.38 -2.69 -7.14
C HIS A 43 -6.28 -1.56 -6.58
N SER A 44 -6.10 -0.33 -7.02
CA SER A 44 -6.97 0.80 -6.65
C SER A 44 -8.45 0.53 -6.93
N ASN A 45 -8.75 -0.27 -7.97
CA ASN A 45 -10.10 -0.69 -8.34
C ASN A 45 -10.81 -1.49 -7.24
N ALA A 46 -10.08 -2.20 -6.39
CA ALA A 46 -10.62 -3.05 -5.33
C ALA A 46 -10.88 -2.31 -4.01
N ALA A 47 -10.57 -1.01 -3.92
CA ALA A 47 -10.76 -0.24 -2.70
C ALA A 47 -12.24 0.14 -2.51
N GLN A 48 -12.84 -0.32 -1.42
CA GLN A 48 -14.28 -0.22 -1.16
C GLN A 48 -14.66 0.97 -0.27
N GLY A 49 -13.79 1.31 0.69
CA GLY A 49 -14.17 2.04 1.89
C GLY A 49 -14.63 3.48 1.67
N GLY A 50 -13.76 4.35 1.23
CA GLY A 50 -13.98 5.80 1.11
C GLY A 50 -12.68 6.57 1.23
N ILE A 51 -12.73 7.87 0.95
CA ILE A 51 -11.61 8.80 1.04
C ILE A 51 -11.84 9.78 2.19
N GLN A 52 -10.86 9.86 3.10
CA GLN A 52 -10.91 10.80 4.24
C GLN A 52 -10.81 12.25 3.76
N CYS A 53 -11.75 13.09 4.20
CA CYS A 53 -11.79 14.50 3.83
C CYS A 53 -12.67 15.29 4.79
N SER A 54 -12.15 16.33 5.41
CA SER A 54 -12.91 17.22 6.31
C SER A 54 -13.78 18.18 5.50
N LEU A 55 -15.01 17.78 5.17
CA LEU A 55 -15.99 18.60 4.45
C LEU A 55 -17.05 19.23 5.35
N ASP A 56 -17.22 18.73 6.56
CA ASP A 56 -18.24 19.15 7.52
C ASP A 56 -19.67 19.12 6.95
N ASN A 57 -20.01 18.05 6.24
CA ASN A 57 -21.28 17.91 5.52
C ASN A 57 -22.37 17.16 6.30
N MET A 58 -22.03 16.50 7.43
CA MET A 58 -22.88 15.53 8.10
C MET A 58 -23.57 16.08 9.36
N GLY A 59 -23.68 17.41 9.49
CA GLY A 59 -24.32 18.07 10.63
C GLY A 59 -23.66 17.67 11.97
N GLU A 60 -24.45 17.20 12.93
CA GLU A 60 -23.93 16.81 14.26
C GLU A 60 -22.85 15.71 14.22
N HIS A 61 -22.87 14.84 13.18
CA HIS A 61 -21.89 13.79 13.02
C HIS A 61 -20.50 14.27 12.54
N SER A 62 -20.42 15.48 12.00
CA SER A 62 -19.16 16.09 11.55
C SER A 62 -18.93 17.48 12.13
N ALA A 63 -19.71 17.90 13.14
CA ALA A 63 -19.63 19.24 13.72
C ALA A 63 -18.21 19.56 14.19
N GLY A 64 -17.64 20.65 13.66
CA GLY A 64 -16.27 21.08 13.96
C GLY A 64 -15.17 20.26 13.28
N ASP A 65 -15.51 19.44 12.27
CA ASP A 65 -14.51 18.70 11.50
C ASP A 65 -13.74 19.64 10.57
N ASP A 66 -12.45 19.72 10.81
CA ASP A 66 -11.51 20.48 9.99
C ASP A 66 -10.24 19.67 9.69
N TRP A 67 -9.32 20.26 8.94
CA TRP A 67 -8.05 19.63 8.62
C TRP A 67 -7.18 19.37 9.85
N LYS A 68 -7.32 20.16 10.95
CA LYS A 68 -6.55 20.00 12.20
C LYS A 68 -7.00 18.74 12.93
N LEU A 69 -8.31 18.53 13.01
CA LEU A 69 -8.87 17.31 13.59
C LEU A 69 -8.50 16.08 12.74
N HIS A 70 -8.47 16.21 11.40
CA HIS A 70 -7.98 15.15 10.51
C HIS A 70 -6.48 14.86 10.72
N PHE A 71 -5.68 15.90 10.89
CA PHE A 71 -4.26 15.80 11.24
C PHE A 71 -4.07 15.07 12.58
N ASP A 72 -4.76 15.50 13.64
CA ASP A 72 -4.64 14.89 14.97
C ASP A 72 -4.94 13.39 14.93
N TYR A 73 -6.05 12.97 14.30
CA TYR A 73 -6.38 11.55 14.16
C TYR A 73 -5.35 10.77 13.34
N THR A 74 -4.79 11.38 12.31
CA THR A 74 -3.78 10.71 11.47
C THR A 74 -2.49 10.49 12.25
N VAL A 75 -1.99 11.51 12.97
CA VAL A 75 -0.76 11.42 13.76
C VAL A 75 -0.92 10.42 14.91
N ARG A 76 -2.01 10.52 15.71
CA ARG A 76 -2.28 9.54 16.79
C ARG A 76 -2.51 8.14 16.25
N GLY A 77 -3.24 8.03 15.14
CA GLY A 77 -3.51 6.78 14.47
C GLY A 77 -2.25 6.08 13.95
N SER A 78 -1.28 6.85 13.46
CA SER A 78 0.03 6.38 13.01
C SER A 78 0.96 5.96 14.15
N ASP A 79 0.54 6.18 15.40
CA ASP A 79 1.34 5.99 16.60
C ASP A 79 2.62 6.86 16.61
N TRP A 80 2.48 8.11 16.17
CA TRP A 80 3.55 9.12 15.98
C TRP A 80 4.69 8.70 15.03
N GLY A 81 4.49 7.69 14.21
CA GLY A 81 5.46 7.32 13.19
C GLY A 81 5.34 8.10 11.89
N ALA A 82 4.31 8.95 11.74
CA ALA A 82 4.11 9.78 10.55
C ALA A 82 4.87 11.11 10.65
N ASP A 83 5.41 11.59 9.51
CA ASP A 83 5.96 12.94 9.38
C ASP A 83 4.83 13.97 9.40
N GLN A 84 4.82 14.82 10.42
CA GLN A 84 3.70 15.71 10.68
C GLN A 84 3.55 16.83 9.64
N ASP A 85 4.62 17.29 9.03
CA ASP A 85 4.58 18.22 7.90
C ASP A 85 3.92 17.62 6.66
N VAL A 86 4.15 16.33 6.38
CA VAL A 86 3.46 15.58 5.32
C VAL A 86 1.98 15.41 5.65
N VAL A 87 1.66 15.00 6.88
CA VAL A 87 0.26 14.85 7.33
C VAL A 87 -0.50 16.16 7.21
N GLU A 88 0.10 17.28 7.63
CA GLU A 88 -0.49 18.62 7.52
C GLU A 88 -0.76 19.00 6.07
N ARG A 89 0.23 18.80 5.19
CA ARG A 89 0.12 19.08 3.76
C ARG A 89 -1.02 18.31 3.11
N VAL A 90 -1.15 17.02 3.42
CA VAL A 90 -2.16 16.13 2.84
C VAL A 90 -3.55 16.45 3.39
N THR A 91 -3.70 16.63 4.70
CA THR A 91 -5.03 16.90 5.31
C THR A 91 -5.59 18.25 4.89
N LYS A 92 -4.75 19.29 4.71
CA LYS A 92 -5.14 20.58 4.12
C LYS A 92 -5.57 20.45 2.65
N ALA A 93 -4.94 19.58 1.88
CA ALA A 93 -5.27 19.39 0.46
C ALA A 93 -6.54 18.56 0.24
N ALA A 94 -6.94 17.71 1.20
CA ALA A 94 -8.02 16.75 1.06
C ALA A 94 -9.36 17.33 0.54
N PRO A 95 -9.88 18.47 1.07
CA PRO A 95 -11.13 19.05 0.57
C PRO A 95 -11.07 19.45 -0.90
N ARG A 96 -9.95 20.01 -1.35
CA ARG A 96 -9.74 20.39 -2.75
C ARG A 96 -9.69 19.15 -3.65
N ILE A 97 -8.96 18.12 -3.23
CA ILE A 97 -8.82 16.86 -4.00
C ILE A 97 -10.18 16.20 -4.20
N VAL A 98 -10.99 16.07 -3.16
CA VAL A 98 -12.32 15.44 -3.26
C VAL A 98 -13.26 16.22 -4.16
N ARG A 99 -13.27 17.56 -4.08
CA ARG A 99 -14.08 18.40 -4.97
C ARG A 99 -13.62 18.34 -6.42
N GLU A 100 -12.32 18.21 -6.68
CA GLU A 100 -11.78 18.03 -8.03
C GLU A 100 -12.23 16.69 -8.62
N LEU A 101 -12.20 15.60 -7.84
CA LEU A 101 -12.69 14.29 -8.24
C LEU A 101 -14.21 14.29 -8.51
N GLU A 102 -14.98 15.01 -7.71
CA GLU A 102 -16.40 15.24 -7.96
C GLU A 102 -16.61 15.95 -9.31
N TYR A 103 -15.82 16.99 -9.58
CA TYR A 103 -15.86 17.71 -10.87
C TYR A 103 -15.48 16.80 -12.05
N TRP A 104 -14.59 15.82 -11.86
CA TRP A 104 -14.24 14.82 -12.88
C TRP A 104 -15.29 13.73 -13.06
N GLY A 105 -16.35 13.76 -12.25
CA GLY A 105 -17.51 12.88 -12.39
C GLY A 105 -17.54 11.69 -11.44
N THR A 106 -16.75 11.70 -10.36
CA THR A 106 -16.88 10.66 -9.32
C THR A 106 -18.28 10.73 -8.68
N PRO A 107 -19.08 9.65 -8.73
CA PRO A 107 -20.46 9.64 -8.25
C PRO A 107 -20.51 9.43 -6.72
N PHE A 108 -19.98 10.37 -5.94
CA PHE A 108 -20.10 10.32 -4.48
C PHE A 108 -21.55 10.27 -4.03
N ASN A 109 -21.83 9.51 -2.98
CA ASN A 109 -23.12 9.51 -2.31
C ASN A 109 -23.49 10.93 -1.86
N ARG A 110 -24.81 11.21 -1.79
CA ARG A 110 -25.35 12.55 -1.47
C ARG A 110 -26.25 12.51 -0.26
N THR A 111 -26.18 13.58 0.54
CA THR A 111 -27.17 13.88 1.56
C THR A 111 -28.48 14.34 0.89
N ALA A 112 -29.57 14.46 1.65
CA ALA A 112 -30.85 14.96 1.16
C ALA A 112 -30.72 16.38 0.57
N GLU A 113 -29.76 17.20 1.07
CA GLU A 113 -29.48 18.56 0.60
C GLU A 113 -28.52 18.57 -0.62
N GLY A 114 -28.12 17.42 -1.14
CA GLY A 114 -27.25 17.31 -2.31
C GLY A 114 -25.76 17.47 -2.01
N LYS A 115 -25.32 17.57 -0.75
CA LYS A 115 -23.91 17.60 -0.36
C LYS A 115 -23.29 16.21 -0.48
N ILE A 116 -21.96 16.13 -0.61
CA ILE A 116 -21.23 14.82 -0.54
C ILE A 116 -21.51 14.19 0.82
N GLU A 117 -22.08 13.00 0.82
CA GLU A 117 -22.29 12.21 2.03
C GLU A 117 -20.97 11.65 2.54
N GLN A 118 -20.80 11.62 3.86
CA GLN A 118 -19.62 11.06 4.52
C GLN A 118 -20.05 10.00 5.54
N ARG A 119 -19.22 8.98 5.76
CA ARG A 119 -19.50 7.90 6.72
C ARG A 119 -18.41 7.76 7.77
N ASN A 120 -18.75 7.06 8.85
CA ASN A 120 -17.84 6.78 9.95
C ASN A 120 -16.87 5.65 9.59
N PHE A 121 -15.63 5.77 10.08
CA PHE A 121 -14.64 4.72 10.07
C PHE A 121 -14.04 4.51 11.47
N GLY A 122 -13.47 3.33 11.67
CA GLY A 122 -12.75 3.00 12.89
C GLY A 122 -11.61 4.00 13.16
N GLY A 123 -11.44 4.31 14.46
CA GLY A 123 -10.41 5.24 14.89
C GLY A 123 -10.76 6.72 14.79
N THR A 124 -11.95 7.10 14.31
CA THR A 124 -12.43 8.49 14.31
C THR A 124 -13.69 8.65 15.14
N THR A 125 -14.03 9.89 15.51
CA THR A 125 -15.29 10.22 16.20
C THR A 125 -16.24 11.01 15.32
N VAL A 126 -15.79 11.40 14.13
CA VAL A 126 -16.57 12.19 13.15
C VAL A 126 -16.74 11.43 11.85
N TRP A 127 -17.83 11.66 11.16
CA TRP A 127 -18.09 11.09 9.85
C TRP A 127 -17.36 11.93 8.80
N ARG A 128 -16.26 11.39 8.28
CA ARG A 128 -15.34 12.13 7.40
C ARG A 128 -15.10 11.45 6.06
N ALA A 129 -15.32 10.16 5.92
CA ALA A 129 -15.00 9.43 4.71
C ALA A 129 -16.07 9.66 3.62
N ALA A 130 -15.75 10.46 2.59
CA ALA A 130 -16.55 10.57 1.37
C ALA A 130 -16.49 9.25 0.59
N PHE A 131 -17.60 8.78 0.04
CA PHE A 131 -17.68 7.44 -0.55
C PHE A 131 -18.68 7.36 -1.73
N ALA A 132 -18.48 6.37 -2.58
CA ALA A 132 -19.40 5.95 -3.61
C ALA A 132 -19.81 4.51 -3.29
N ALA A 133 -20.92 4.32 -2.58
CA ALA A 133 -21.39 3.04 -2.03
C ALA A 133 -20.23 2.26 -1.36
N ASP A 134 -19.95 1.03 -1.80
CA ASP A 134 -18.81 0.21 -1.39
C ASP A 134 -17.83 -0.09 -2.54
N PHE A 135 -17.82 0.79 -3.58
CA PHE A 135 -16.89 0.72 -4.73
C PHE A 135 -16.11 2.02 -4.95
N THR A 136 -15.78 2.74 -3.88
CA THR A 136 -15.17 4.09 -3.96
C THR A 136 -13.89 4.12 -4.81
N GLY A 137 -12.99 3.15 -4.63
CA GLY A 137 -11.74 3.10 -5.41
C GLY A 137 -11.97 2.90 -6.90
N HIS A 138 -12.94 2.08 -7.28
CA HIS A 138 -13.38 1.91 -8.66
C HIS A 138 -13.86 3.25 -9.26
N ALA A 139 -14.74 3.95 -8.55
CA ALA A 139 -15.28 5.24 -9.00
C ALA A 139 -14.19 6.31 -9.19
N LEU A 140 -13.27 6.41 -8.23
CA LEU A 140 -12.13 7.33 -8.29
C LEU A 140 -11.18 7.01 -9.44
N LEU A 141 -10.85 5.72 -9.63
CA LEU A 141 -9.95 5.27 -10.69
C LEU A 141 -10.54 5.56 -12.08
N TYR A 142 -11.86 5.32 -12.27
CA TYR A 142 -12.51 5.64 -13.54
C TYR A 142 -12.52 7.14 -13.83
N ALA A 143 -12.70 7.99 -12.83
CA ALA A 143 -12.63 9.44 -13.01
C ALA A 143 -11.19 9.88 -13.41
N CYS A 144 -10.16 9.33 -12.77
CA CYS A 144 -8.76 9.60 -13.14
C CYS A 144 -8.43 9.08 -14.54
N ASP A 145 -8.81 7.83 -14.88
CA ASP A 145 -8.57 7.22 -16.20
C ASP A 145 -9.21 8.04 -17.34
N GLN A 146 -10.42 8.59 -17.11
CA GLN A 146 -11.04 9.51 -18.07
C GLN A 146 -10.22 10.79 -18.28
N GLU A 147 -9.67 11.38 -17.21
CA GLU A 147 -8.83 12.57 -17.33
C GLU A 147 -7.50 12.27 -18.02
N VAL A 148 -6.88 11.10 -17.78
CA VAL A 148 -5.69 10.63 -18.52
C VAL A 148 -6.01 10.52 -20.01
N MET A 149 -7.12 9.87 -20.38
CA MET A 149 -7.52 9.74 -21.79
C MET A 149 -7.82 11.08 -22.47
N LYS A 150 -8.49 12.01 -21.77
CA LYS A 150 -8.77 13.36 -22.29
C LYS A 150 -7.49 14.17 -22.51
N SER A 151 -6.47 13.95 -21.69
CA SER A 151 -5.19 14.64 -21.75
C SER A 151 -4.31 14.19 -22.94
N GLY A 152 -4.61 13.06 -23.57
CA GLY A 152 -3.79 12.50 -24.66
C GLY A 152 -2.44 11.96 -24.18
N ILE A 153 -2.33 11.57 -22.91
CA ILE A 153 -1.14 10.95 -22.32
C ILE A 153 -0.93 9.57 -22.95
N ASP A 154 0.31 9.25 -23.35
CA ASP A 154 0.66 7.95 -23.91
C ASP A 154 0.61 6.85 -22.85
N ILE A 155 -0.25 5.84 -23.06
CA ILE A 155 -0.43 4.72 -22.14
C ILE A 155 0.16 3.44 -22.72
N TYR A 156 1.11 2.85 -22.00
CA TYR A 156 1.75 1.57 -22.33
C TYR A 156 1.38 0.52 -21.29
N TRP A 157 0.53 -0.44 -21.63
CA TRP A 157 0.10 -1.50 -20.72
C TRP A 157 0.53 -2.89 -21.20
N ARG A 158 0.56 -3.88 -20.29
CA ARG A 158 1.27 -5.15 -20.40
C ARG A 158 2.77 -4.95 -20.59
N MET A 159 3.31 -4.00 -19.87
CA MET A 159 4.70 -3.61 -19.85
C MET A 159 5.27 -3.83 -18.45
N GLN A 160 6.23 -4.73 -18.31
CA GLN A 160 6.91 -4.96 -17.03
C GLN A 160 8.19 -4.14 -16.98
N VAL A 161 8.25 -3.16 -16.10
CA VAL A 161 9.52 -2.48 -15.80
C VAL A 161 10.39 -3.45 -15.00
N ILE A 162 11.62 -3.67 -15.47
CA ILE A 162 12.55 -4.67 -14.90
C ILE A 162 13.79 -4.06 -14.28
N SER A 163 14.13 -2.82 -14.64
CA SER A 163 15.22 -2.05 -14.01
C SER A 163 15.09 -0.56 -14.29
N LEU A 164 15.75 0.26 -13.46
CA LEU A 164 16.05 1.65 -13.77
C LEU A 164 17.35 1.75 -14.57
N ILE A 165 17.49 2.82 -15.37
CA ILE A 165 18.73 3.17 -16.06
C ILE A 165 19.40 4.25 -15.23
N LEU A 166 20.63 3.98 -14.79
CA LEU A 166 21.44 4.91 -14.01
C LEU A 166 22.57 5.49 -14.85
N ASN A 167 22.82 6.78 -14.68
CA ASN A 167 24.04 7.45 -15.09
C ASN A 167 24.65 8.16 -13.86
N GLY A 168 25.66 7.52 -13.24
CA GLY A 168 26.14 7.91 -11.90
C GLY A 168 25.04 7.71 -10.84
N ASP A 169 24.74 8.76 -10.11
CA ASP A 169 23.71 8.84 -9.07
C ASP A 169 22.33 9.32 -9.60
N ARG A 170 22.18 9.41 -10.93
CA ARG A 170 20.96 9.90 -11.57
C ARG A 170 20.22 8.80 -12.32
N VAL A 171 18.92 8.70 -12.10
CA VAL A 171 17.99 7.91 -12.91
C VAL A 171 17.65 8.69 -14.19
N ILE A 172 17.86 8.03 -15.34
CA ILE A 172 17.63 8.60 -16.68
C ILE A 172 16.54 7.84 -17.45
N GLY A 173 15.80 6.95 -16.78
CA GLY A 173 14.72 6.15 -17.34
C GLY A 173 14.67 4.73 -16.82
N CYS A 174 14.04 3.86 -17.57
CA CYS A 174 13.87 2.45 -17.19
C CYS A 174 13.92 1.50 -18.41
N ILE A 175 14.27 0.23 -18.13
CA ILE A 175 14.12 -0.88 -19.08
C ILE A 175 12.82 -1.61 -18.81
N VAL A 176 12.07 -1.84 -19.87
CA VAL A 176 10.74 -2.43 -19.86
C VAL A 176 10.72 -3.65 -20.76
N MET A 177 10.10 -4.71 -20.30
CA MET A 177 9.77 -5.89 -21.14
C MET A 177 8.32 -5.81 -21.59
N ASP A 178 8.06 -5.80 -22.90
CA ASP A 178 6.72 -5.99 -23.44
C ASP A 178 6.30 -7.46 -23.23
N LEU A 179 5.31 -7.69 -22.39
CA LEU A 179 4.85 -9.04 -22.03
C LEU A 179 4.20 -9.80 -23.21
N ARG A 180 3.84 -9.10 -24.29
CA ARG A 180 3.23 -9.70 -25.49
C ARG A 180 4.30 -10.32 -26.41
N SER A 181 5.36 -9.55 -26.70
CA SER A 181 6.45 -9.96 -27.59
C SER A 181 7.66 -10.53 -26.84
N GLY A 182 7.91 -10.05 -25.61
CA GLY A 182 9.13 -10.31 -24.84
C GLY A 182 10.28 -9.38 -25.20
N ASP A 183 10.03 -8.37 -26.04
CA ASP A 183 11.04 -7.39 -26.41
C ASP A 183 11.42 -6.48 -25.25
N LEU A 184 12.70 -6.14 -25.16
CA LEU A 184 13.19 -5.11 -24.24
C LEU A 184 13.18 -3.75 -24.92
N VAL A 185 12.58 -2.79 -24.23
CA VAL A 185 12.42 -1.40 -24.66
C VAL A 185 13.00 -0.47 -23.59
N ALA A 186 13.69 0.57 -24.01
CA ALA A 186 14.17 1.63 -23.11
C ALA A 186 13.21 2.82 -23.16
N PHE A 187 12.76 3.28 -21.99
CA PHE A 187 12.08 4.55 -21.82
C PHE A 187 13.04 5.51 -21.12
N CYS A 188 13.54 6.49 -21.87
CA CYS A 188 14.37 7.56 -21.34
C CYS A 188 13.48 8.67 -20.77
N ALA A 189 13.87 9.24 -19.64
CA ALA A 189 13.10 10.30 -18.99
C ALA A 189 14.01 11.27 -18.25
N ARG A 190 13.61 12.54 -18.21
CA ARG A 190 14.22 13.54 -17.34
C ARG A 190 13.83 13.33 -15.88
N SER A 191 12.63 12.79 -15.66
CA SER A 191 12.10 12.42 -14.34
C SER A 191 11.33 11.10 -14.45
N SER A 192 11.58 10.15 -13.53
CA SER A 192 10.91 8.85 -13.45
C SER A 192 10.14 8.74 -12.16
N ILE A 193 8.85 8.43 -12.22
CA ILE A 193 7.95 8.27 -11.06
C ILE A 193 7.61 6.79 -10.89
N LEU A 194 7.85 6.24 -9.71
CA LEU A 194 7.36 4.91 -9.33
C LEU A 194 6.06 5.04 -8.53
N ALA A 195 4.97 4.45 -9.05
CA ALA A 195 3.63 4.42 -8.46
C ALA A 195 3.04 3.00 -8.52
N THR A 196 3.85 2.01 -8.20
CA THR A 196 3.61 0.57 -8.47
C THR A 196 2.79 -0.14 -7.39
N GLY A 197 2.34 0.59 -6.36
CA GLY A 197 1.65 0.00 -5.22
C GLY A 197 2.58 -0.74 -4.26
N GLY A 198 2.01 -1.40 -3.26
CA GLY A 198 2.73 -2.06 -2.19
C GLY A 198 3.23 -3.49 -2.50
N ALA A 199 3.62 -4.19 -1.45
CA ALA A 199 4.21 -5.52 -1.52
C ALA A 199 3.35 -6.62 -0.85
N GLY A 200 2.01 -6.45 -0.79
CA GLY A 200 1.15 -7.35 -0.01
C GLY A 200 1.23 -8.83 -0.42
N ARG A 201 1.65 -9.13 -1.64
CA ARG A 201 1.79 -10.53 -2.12
C ARG A 201 3.10 -11.20 -1.73
N ILE A 202 3.90 -10.58 -0.86
CA ILE A 202 4.92 -11.31 -0.10
C ILE A 202 4.31 -12.09 1.08
N TYR A 203 2.99 -11.97 1.32
CA TYR A 203 2.19 -12.75 2.28
C TYR A 203 1.22 -13.67 1.53
N SER A 204 0.96 -14.86 2.05
CA SER A 204 0.03 -15.83 1.47
C SER A 204 -1.43 -15.41 1.66
N GLU A 205 -1.73 -14.83 2.82
CA GLU A 205 -3.04 -14.30 3.17
C GLU A 205 -3.04 -12.78 3.00
N SER A 206 -3.60 -12.29 1.89
CA SER A 206 -3.58 -10.86 1.54
C SER A 206 -4.81 -10.44 0.75
N THR A 207 -5.35 -9.25 1.08
CA THR A 207 -6.43 -8.61 0.31
C THR A 207 -5.94 -8.00 -1.00
N ASN A 208 -4.63 -7.94 -1.22
CA ASN A 208 -4.05 -7.26 -2.38
C ASN A 208 -4.21 -8.07 -3.67
N ALA A 209 -4.32 -7.38 -4.80
CA ALA A 209 -4.26 -7.98 -6.10
C ALA A 209 -2.94 -8.73 -6.31
N VAL A 210 -2.97 -9.81 -7.11
CA VAL A 210 -1.80 -10.68 -7.36
C VAL A 210 -0.60 -9.94 -7.98
N ILE A 211 -0.81 -8.75 -8.52
CA ILE A 211 0.24 -7.90 -9.09
C ILE A 211 1.03 -7.12 -8.03
N CYS A 212 0.52 -6.95 -6.80
CA CYS A 212 1.16 -6.17 -5.72
C CYS A 212 2.31 -6.96 -5.09
N ARG A 213 3.41 -7.10 -5.81
CA ARG A 213 4.58 -7.92 -5.44
C ARG A 213 5.79 -7.11 -5.01
N GLY A 214 5.65 -5.78 -4.87
CA GLY A 214 6.76 -4.90 -4.46
C GLY A 214 7.75 -4.58 -5.59
N ASP A 215 7.31 -4.59 -6.86
CA ASP A 215 8.20 -4.40 -8.01
C ASP A 215 8.97 -3.09 -7.96
N GLY A 216 8.27 -1.96 -7.76
CA GLY A 216 8.92 -0.65 -7.66
C GLY A 216 9.85 -0.56 -6.47
N LEU A 217 9.47 -1.15 -5.33
CA LEU A 217 10.31 -1.24 -4.14
C LEU A 217 11.63 -1.95 -4.47
N SER A 218 11.55 -3.13 -5.08
CA SER A 218 12.73 -3.92 -5.42
C SER A 218 13.59 -3.26 -6.50
N ILE A 219 12.98 -2.62 -7.50
CA ILE A 219 13.69 -1.92 -8.57
C ILE A 219 14.47 -0.72 -8.02
N ALA A 220 13.87 0.09 -7.15
CA ALA A 220 14.55 1.19 -6.48
C ALA A 220 15.65 0.70 -5.53
N TYR A 221 15.34 -0.28 -4.69
CA TYR A 221 16.29 -0.90 -3.76
C TYR A 221 17.51 -1.50 -4.47
N ASN A 222 17.29 -2.12 -5.64
CA ASN A 222 18.35 -2.75 -6.45
C ASN A 222 19.31 -1.76 -7.11
N THR A 223 19.04 -0.44 -7.04
CA THR A 223 20.03 0.58 -7.42
C THR A 223 21.22 0.62 -6.46
N GLY A 224 21.05 0.15 -5.21
CA GLY A 224 22.04 0.26 -4.13
C GLY A 224 22.13 1.66 -3.52
N LEU A 225 21.42 2.66 -4.10
CA LEU A 225 21.47 4.07 -3.70
C LEU A 225 20.23 4.48 -2.89
N VAL A 226 19.07 3.89 -3.21
CA VAL A 226 17.77 4.28 -2.66
C VAL A 226 17.40 3.39 -1.47
N PRO A 227 17.18 3.94 -0.26
CA PRO A 227 16.70 3.16 0.87
C PRO A 227 15.20 2.92 0.81
N LEU A 228 14.78 1.79 1.40
CA LEU A 228 13.39 1.53 1.74
C LEU A 228 13.14 1.96 3.20
N GLY A 229 12.11 2.79 3.42
CA GLY A 229 11.74 3.28 4.75
C GLY A 229 10.65 2.45 5.41
N ASN A 230 10.73 2.24 6.73
CA ASN A 230 9.68 1.64 7.59
C ASN A 230 9.09 0.33 7.06
N MET A 231 9.90 -0.55 6.45
CA MET A 231 9.39 -1.76 5.81
C MET A 231 8.71 -2.73 6.79
N GLU A 232 9.09 -2.73 8.08
CA GLU A 232 8.46 -3.53 9.13
C GLU A 232 7.02 -3.10 9.47
N ALA A 233 6.59 -1.93 8.99
CA ALA A 233 5.27 -1.38 9.21
C ALA A 233 4.26 -1.96 8.20
N ILE A 234 3.69 -3.11 8.53
CA ILE A 234 2.69 -3.84 7.73
C ILE A 234 1.35 -3.85 8.45
N GLN A 235 0.31 -3.34 7.79
CA GLN A 235 -1.05 -3.34 8.33
C GLN A 235 -1.81 -4.59 7.91
N PHE A 236 -2.46 -5.23 8.89
CA PHE A 236 -3.41 -6.31 8.67
C PHE A 236 -4.83 -5.76 8.76
N HIS A 237 -5.71 -6.17 7.83
CA HIS A 237 -7.12 -5.82 7.87
C HIS A 237 -7.90 -6.90 8.60
N PRO A 238 -8.78 -6.52 9.55
CA PRO A 238 -9.55 -7.49 10.34
C PRO A 238 -10.41 -8.45 9.52
N THR A 239 -11.05 -7.95 8.46
CA THR A 239 -12.12 -8.64 7.75
C THR A 239 -11.74 -9.03 6.34
N GLY A 240 -10.74 -9.93 6.20
CA GLY A 240 -10.54 -10.72 4.99
C GLY A 240 -11.56 -11.86 4.95
N LEU A 241 -12.33 -11.97 3.86
CA LEU A 241 -13.32 -13.04 3.66
C LEU A 241 -12.61 -14.39 3.57
N TYR A 242 -12.88 -15.26 4.53
CA TYR A 242 -12.30 -16.60 4.57
C TYR A 242 -13.05 -17.54 3.59
N PRO A 243 -12.37 -18.40 2.82
CA PRO A 243 -10.92 -18.62 2.73
C PRO A 243 -10.26 -17.89 1.54
N VAL A 244 -10.92 -16.94 0.91
CA VAL A 244 -10.47 -16.30 -0.34
C VAL A 244 -9.67 -15.01 -0.14
N TRP A 245 -9.66 -14.50 1.10
CA TRP A 245 -8.93 -13.31 1.55
C TRP A 245 -9.34 -12.00 0.87
N ILE A 246 -10.48 -11.96 0.16
CA ILE A 246 -11.01 -10.73 -0.42
C ILE A 246 -11.46 -9.79 0.70
N LEU A 247 -11.22 -8.51 0.53
CA LEU A 247 -11.59 -7.48 1.50
C LEU A 247 -13.11 -7.40 1.67
N LEU A 248 -13.58 -7.52 2.92
CA LEU A 248 -14.86 -6.97 3.33
C LEU A 248 -14.60 -5.64 4.04
N THR A 249 -15.09 -4.55 3.47
CA THR A 249 -14.75 -3.18 3.87
C THR A 249 -14.97 -2.91 5.36
N GLU A 250 -14.18 -1.99 5.92
CA GLU A 250 -14.42 -1.43 7.26
C GLU A 250 -15.80 -0.77 7.39
N GLY A 251 -16.39 -0.34 6.26
CA GLY A 251 -17.75 0.16 6.18
C GLY A 251 -18.78 -0.81 6.79
N CYS A 252 -18.56 -2.12 6.71
CA CYS A 252 -19.43 -3.12 7.37
C CYS A 252 -19.58 -2.84 8.87
N ARG A 253 -18.45 -2.57 9.56
CA ARG A 253 -18.44 -2.25 11.00
C ARG A 253 -18.93 -0.83 11.26
N GLY A 254 -18.60 0.10 10.35
CA GLY A 254 -19.10 1.49 10.38
C GLY A 254 -20.62 1.59 10.27
N ASP A 255 -21.23 0.71 9.50
CA ASP A 255 -22.69 0.60 9.35
C ASP A 255 -23.36 -0.28 10.43
N GLY A 256 -22.59 -0.81 11.40
CA GLY A 256 -23.12 -1.51 12.56
C GLY A 256 -22.84 -3.01 12.59
N GLY A 257 -22.04 -3.55 11.67
CA GLY A 257 -21.62 -4.95 11.69
C GLY A 257 -20.78 -5.31 12.93
N VAL A 258 -20.94 -6.52 13.43
CA VAL A 258 -20.41 -7.02 14.70
C VAL A 258 -19.46 -8.20 14.47
N LEU A 259 -18.31 -8.21 15.16
CA LEU A 259 -17.39 -9.34 15.17
C LEU A 259 -17.78 -10.32 16.31
N ARG A 260 -17.92 -11.60 15.96
CA ARG A 260 -18.26 -12.65 16.92
C ARG A 260 -17.27 -13.81 16.87
N ASN A 261 -17.01 -14.42 18.02
CA ASN A 261 -16.26 -15.66 18.13
C ASN A 261 -17.17 -16.89 17.89
N LYS A 262 -16.61 -18.10 18.04
CA LYS A 262 -17.35 -19.38 17.83
C LYS A 262 -18.56 -19.55 18.73
N ASP A 263 -18.54 -18.92 19.91
CA ASP A 263 -19.62 -19.02 20.90
C ASP A 263 -20.70 -17.93 20.67
N GLY A 264 -20.58 -17.13 19.61
CA GLY A 264 -21.49 -16.03 19.29
C GLY A 264 -21.24 -14.75 20.10
N HIS A 265 -20.22 -14.74 20.97
CA HIS A 265 -19.90 -13.60 21.81
C HIS A 265 -19.29 -12.43 21.00
N GLU A 266 -19.76 -11.22 21.26
CA GLU A 266 -19.22 -9.95 20.71
C GLU A 266 -17.99 -9.52 21.50
N PHE A 267 -16.85 -10.14 21.22
CA PHE A 267 -15.63 -10.07 22.02
C PHE A 267 -14.90 -8.72 21.98
N MET A 268 -15.18 -7.87 21.01
CA MET A 268 -14.40 -6.62 20.86
C MET A 268 -14.54 -5.67 22.05
N TRP A 269 -15.64 -5.74 22.82
CA TRP A 269 -15.83 -4.95 24.05
C TRP A 269 -14.90 -5.38 25.18
N ASP A 270 -14.44 -6.64 25.19
CA ASP A 270 -13.47 -7.15 26.18
C ASP A 270 -12.06 -6.59 25.95
N TYR A 271 -11.72 -6.25 24.68
CA TYR A 271 -10.41 -5.74 24.28
C TYR A 271 -10.36 -4.22 24.13
N ALA A 272 -11.47 -3.61 23.75
CA ALA A 272 -11.57 -2.19 23.44
C ALA A 272 -12.90 -1.63 23.99
N ALA A 273 -13.01 -1.53 25.31
CA ALA A 273 -14.24 -1.19 26.03
C ALA A 273 -14.90 0.14 25.61
N LYS A 274 -14.14 1.10 25.04
CA LYS A 274 -14.67 2.40 24.63
C LYS A 274 -15.12 2.44 23.16
N LYS A 275 -14.63 1.54 22.29
CA LYS A 275 -14.84 1.58 20.83
C LYS A 275 -15.38 0.30 20.24
N GLY A 276 -15.22 -0.84 20.91
CA GLY A 276 -15.69 -2.12 20.43
C GLY A 276 -15.21 -2.39 19.00
N ASN A 277 -16.13 -2.73 18.12
CA ASN A 277 -15.87 -3.04 16.70
C ASN A 277 -15.28 -1.88 15.88
N LEU A 278 -15.32 -0.63 16.37
CA LEU A 278 -14.78 0.57 15.74
C LEU A 278 -13.42 1.01 16.32
N ALA A 279 -12.74 0.14 17.07
CA ALA A 279 -11.35 0.35 17.42
C ALA A 279 -10.45 0.39 16.17
N SER A 280 -9.21 0.85 16.31
CA SER A 280 -8.25 0.91 15.20
C SER A 280 -7.93 -0.49 14.66
N ARG A 281 -7.54 -0.57 13.40
CA ARG A 281 -7.32 -1.84 12.68
C ARG A 281 -6.31 -2.76 13.35
N ASP A 282 -5.22 -2.19 13.86
CA ASP A 282 -4.19 -2.94 14.57
C ASP A 282 -4.72 -3.55 15.88
N VAL A 283 -5.55 -2.82 16.64
CA VAL A 283 -6.21 -3.33 17.85
C VAL A 283 -7.18 -4.43 17.46
N VAL A 284 -8.07 -4.21 16.49
CA VAL A 284 -9.08 -5.21 16.09
C VAL A 284 -8.41 -6.48 15.57
N SER A 285 -7.39 -6.36 14.71
CA SER A 285 -6.69 -7.52 14.15
C SER A 285 -5.97 -8.34 15.24
N ARG A 286 -5.30 -7.66 16.21
CA ARG A 286 -4.70 -8.35 17.36
C ARG A 286 -5.73 -9.04 18.22
N SER A 287 -6.86 -8.38 18.51
CA SER A 287 -7.95 -8.96 19.30
C SER A 287 -8.53 -10.22 18.65
N MET A 288 -8.78 -10.17 17.34
CA MET A 288 -9.25 -11.32 16.57
C MET A 288 -8.26 -12.49 16.61
N MET A 289 -6.98 -12.22 16.42
CA MET A 289 -5.96 -13.28 16.50
C MET A 289 -5.78 -13.80 17.93
N SER A 290 -6.02 -12.98 18.96
CA SER A 290 -6.03 -13.43 20.35
C SER A 290 -7.21 -14.38 20.61
N GLU A 291 -8.40 -14.11 20.07
CA GLU A 291 -9.54 -15.03 20.12
C GLU A 291 -9.21 -16.37 19.46
N ILE A 292 -8.62 -16.33 18.28
CA ILE A 292 -8.19 -17.52 17.53
C ILE A 292 -7.15 -18.31 18.32
N ARG A 293 -6.10 -17.68 18.85
CA ARG A 293 -5.05 -18.32 19.67
C ARG A 293 -5.60 -18.93 20.97
N ALA A 294 -6.63 -18.31 21.53
CA ALA A 294 -7.31 -18.83 22.72
C ALA A 294 -8.29 -19.99 22.44
N GLY A 295 -8.34 -20.50 21.20
CA GLY A 295 -9.22 -21.60 20.79
C GLY A 295 -10.68 -21.20 20.67
N ARG A 296 -10.99 -19.90 20.56
CA ARG A 296 -12.35 -19.37 20.36
C ARG A 296 -12.66 -19.04 18.90
N GLY A 297 -11.79 -19.45 17.96
CA GLY A 297 -12.08 -19.46 16.53
C GLY A 297 -12.86 -20.70 16.09
N LEU A 298 -13.50 -20.62 14.92
CA LEU A 298 -14.10 -21.76 14.24
C LEU A 298 -13.04 -22.44 13.38
N GLU A 299 -12.94 -23.75 13.46
CA GLU A 299 -12.03 -24.53 12.63
C GLU A 299 -12.46 -24.52 11.16
N GLY A 300 -11.50 -24.50 10.25
CA GLY A 300 -11.71 -24.53 8.82
C GLY A 300 -10.50 -25.09 8.05
N PRO A 301 -10.65 -25.42 6.77
CA PRO A 301 -9.62 -26.09 5.98
C PRO A 301 -8.31 -25.29 5.78
N PHE A 302 -8.37 -23.96 5.98
CA PHE A 302 -7.21 -23.04 5.90
C PHE A 302 -6.90 -22.38 7.25
N GLY A 303 -7.22 -23.07 8.35
CA GLY A 303 -7.04 -22.61 9.72
C GLY A 303 -8.28 -21.93 10.31
N PRO A 304 -8.21 -21.52 11.58
CA PRO A 304 -9.36 -20.98 12.30
C PRO A 304 -9.75 -19.57 11.83
N HIS A 305 -11.04 -19.24 11.90
CA HIS A 305 -11.64 -17.97 11.52
C HIS A 305 -12.68 -17.51 12.56
N LEU A 306 -13.22 -16.32 12.38
CA LEU A 306 -14.26 -15.69 13.20
C LEU A 306 -15.44 -15.26 12.32
N TRP A 307 -16.49 -14.69 12.93
CA TRP A 307 -17.66 -14.21 12.22
C TRP A 307 -17.69 -12.68 12.14
N LEU A 308 -18.10 -12.17 10.97
CA LEU A 308 -18.65 -10.84 10.80
C LEU A 308 -20.16 -10.98 10.64
N ASP A 309 -20.92 -10.51 11.62
CA ASP A 309 -22.39 -10.55 11.64
C ASP A 309 -22.94 -9.24 11.07
N LEU A 310 -23.65 -9.34 9.94
CA LEU A 310 -24.38 -8.24 9.28
C LEU A 310 -25.90 -8.52 9.28
N THR A 311 -26.34 -9.70 9.73
CA THR A 311 -27.73 -10.17 9.58
C THR A 311 -28.75 -9.26 10.23
N HIS A 312 -28.37 -8.60 11.34
CA HIS A 312 -29.25 -7.68 12.08
C HIS A 312 -29.44 -6.31 11.38
N LEU A 313 -28.65 -5.99 10.34
CA LEU A 313 -28.78 -4.73 9.60
C LEU A 313 -30.00 -4.68 8.69
N GLY A 314 -30.49 -5.84 8.25
CA GLY A 314 -31.60 -6.01 7.34
C GLY A 314 -31.24 -5.80 5.86
N GLU A 315 -32.01 -6.44 4.98
CA GLU A 315 -31.76 -6.45 3.52
C GLU A 315 -31.67 -5.06 2.92
N GLN A 316 -32.59 -4.15 3.27
CA GLN A 316 -32.63 -2.80 2.71
C GLN A 316 -31.31 -2.03 2.95
N LYS A 317 -30.76 -2.10 4.15
CA LYS A 317 -29.51 -1.41 4.50
C LYS A 317 -28.32 -2.07 3.82
N ILE A 318 -28.26 -3.39 3.79
CA ILE A 318 -27.18 -4.14 3.12
C ILE A 318 -27.17 -3.81 1.63
N MET A 319 -28.31 -3.90 0.96
CA MET A 319 -28.40 -3.67 -0.51
C MET A 319 -28.18 -2.21 -0.90
N SER A 320 -28.43 -1.24 -0.01
CA SER A 320 -28.19 0.19 -0.31
C SER A 320 -26.77 0.67 -0.01
N ARG A 321 -26.05 0.04 0.94
CA ARG A 321 -24.76 0.53 1.44
C ARG A 321 -23.59 -0.46 1.30
N LEU A 322 -23.88 -1.76 1.22
CA LEU A 322 -22.92 -2.87 1.28
C LEU A 322 -23.23 -3.93 0.20
N ARG A 323 -23.72 -3.49 -0.95
CA ARG A 323 -24.12 -4.39 -2.03
C ARG A 323 -22.96 -5.22 -2.56
N ASP A 324 -21.79 -4.60 -2.80
CA ASP A 324 -20.62 -5.31 -3.28
C ASP A 324 -20.12 -6.31 -2.24
N VAL A 325 -20.25 -6.00 -0.93
CA VAL A 325 -19.95 -6.94 0.15
C VAL A 325 -20.85 -8.17 0.07
N HIS A 326 -22.17 -7.97 -0.14
CA HIS A 326 -23.11 -9.08 -0.33
C HIS A 326 -22.74 -9.92 -1.56
N ASP A 327 -22.49 -9.26 -2.71
CA ASP A 327 -22.17 -9.95 -3.96
C ASP A 327 -20.82 -10.68 -3.86
N ILE A 328 -19.79 -10.09 -3.24
CA ILE A 328 -18.50 -10.74 -2.99
C ILE A 328 -18.66 -11.97 -2.08
N ALA A 329 -19.39 -11.86 -0.98
CA ALA A 329 -19.58 -12.98 -0.07
C ALA A 329 -20.34 -14.14 -0.73
N ARG A 330 -21.39 -13.80 -1.51
CA ARG A 330 -22.16 -14.78 -2.27
C ARG A 330 -21.33 -15.47 -3.36
N ASP A 331 -20.64 -14.68 -4.20
CA ASP A 331 -20.01 -15.19 -5.41
C ASP A 331 -18.68 -15.94 -5.11
N PHE A 332 -17.96 -15.56 -4.06
CA PHE A 332 -16.65 -16.13 -3.73
C PHE A 332 -16.65 -17.07 -2.51
N ALA A 333 -17.62 -16.96 -1.61
CA ALA A 333 -17.72 -17.83 -0.43
C ALA A 333 -19.06 -18.58 -0.33
N GLY A 334 -20.03 -18.31 -1.21
CA GLY A 334 -21.36 -18.93 -1.18
C GLY A 334 -22.20 -18.47 0.02
N ILE A 335 -21.94 -17.30 0.60
CA ILE A 335 -22.57 -16.77 1.82
C ILE A 335 -23.51 -15.64 1.45
N ASP A 336 -24.77 -15.75 1.88
CA ASP A 336 -25.73 -14.65 1.86
C ASP A 336 -25.65 -13.87 3.19
N VAL A 337 -24.98 -12.72 3.18
CA VAL A 337 -24.78 -11.90 4.39
C VAL A 337 -26.06 -11.27 4.95
N ILE A 338 -27.19 -11.36 4.24
CA ILE A 338 -28.50 -10.94 4.74
C ILE A 338 -28.99 -11.93 5.80
N THR A 339 -28.70 -13.22 5.61
CA THR A 339 -29.23 -14.31 6.44
C THR A 339 -28.15 -15.10 7.18
N GLN A 340 -26.89 -14.93 6.80
CA GLN A 340 -25.77 -15.70 7.34
C GLN A 340 -24.61 -14.77 7.75
N MET A 341 -23.89 -15.13 8.81
CA MET A 341 -22.66 -14.45 9.19
C MET A 341 -21.53 -14.77 8.20
N ALA A 342 -20.73 -13.77 7.83
CA ALA A 342 -19.59 -13.95 6.95
C ALA A 342 -18.37 -14.46 7.73
N PRO A 343 -17.67 -15.52 7.26
CA PRO A 343 -16.44 -15.98 7.88
C PRO A 343 -15.31 -15.00 7.55
N VAL A 344 -14.57 -14.53 8.56
CA VAL A 344 -13.52 -13.53 8.41
C VAL A 344 -12.28 -13.86 9.23
N ARG A 345 -11.12 -13.43 8.75
CA ARG A 345 -9.84 -13.52 9.44
C ARG A 345 -8.99 -12.29 9.15
N PRO A 346 -8.15 -11.83 10.11
CA PRO A 346 -7.18 -10.79 9.82
C PRO A 346 -6.14 -11.25 8.78
N VAL A 347 -5.94 -10.44 7.75
CA VAL A 347 -5.02 -10.72 6.63
C VAL A 347 -4.19 -9.49 6.29
N GLN A 348 -3.03 -9.70 5.66
CA GLN A 348 -2.21 -8.58 5.19
C GLN A 348 -3.03 -7.69 4.25
N HIS A 349 -2.88 -6.36 4.39
CA HIS A 349 -3.70 -5.41 3.65
C HIS A 349 -2.93 -4.22 3.07
N TYR A 350 -1.98 -3.62 3.82
CA TYR A 350 -1.30 -2.40 3.40
C TYR A 350 0.16 -2.37 3.89
N THR A 351 1.06 -1.93 2.99
CA THR A 351 2.46 -1.69 3.31
C THR A 351 2.62 -0.19 3.58
N MET A 352 2.86 0.22 4.86
CA MET A 352 3.08 1.64 5.17
C MET A 352 4.48 2.09 4.78
N GLY A 353 5.45 1.19 4.81
CA GLY A 353 6.80 1.40 4.30
C GLY A 353 6.88 1.47 2.78
N GLY A 354 8.05 1.83 2.26
CA GLY A 354 8.27 1.93 0.82
C GLY A 354 9.56 2.66 0.46
N ILE A 355 9.69 3.10 -0.78
CA ILE A 355 10.79 3.94 -1.25
C ILE A 355 10.82 5.23 -0.42
N ARG A 356 11.93 5.48 0.29
CA ARG A 356 12.06 6.71 1.08
C ARG A 356 12.09 7.93 0.17
N THR A 357 11.19 8.87 0.41
CA THR A 357 11.11 10.15 -0.30
C THR A 357 11.10 11.32 0.67
N ASP A 358 11.49 12.50 0.18
CA ASP A 358 11.23 13.75 0.88
C ASP A 358 9.74 14.17 0.77
N ILE A 359 9.39 15.31 1.39
CA ILE A 359 8.03 15.86 1.35
C ILE A 359 7.56 16.21 -0.07
N ASP A 360 8.47 16.43 -1.00
CA ASP A 360 8.20 16.74 -2.42
C ASP A 360 8.22 15.49 -3.31
N ALA A 361 8.19 14.29 -2.71
CA ALA A 361 8.16 12.98 -3.35
C ALA A 361 9.45 12.62 -4.13
N ARG A 362 10.58 13.33 -3.92
CA ARG A 362 11.88 12.94 -4.49
C ARG A 362 12.46 11.75 -3.71
N ALA A 363 12.89 10.71 -4.41
CA ALA A 363 13.56 9.58 -3.77
C ALA A 363 14.90 10.01 -3.16
N VAL A 364 15.15 9.58 -1.93
CA VAL A 364 16.40 9.87 -1.23
C VAL A 364 17.54 9.05 -1.85
N GLY A 365 18.72 9.66 -1.98
CA GLY A 365 19.96 8.99 -2.44
C GLY A 365 20.18 9.00 -3.95
N VAL A 366 19.23 9.50 -4.75
CA VAL A 366 19.37 9.51 -6.22
C VAL A 366 18.59 10.67 -6.83
N GLU A 367 19.12 11.25 -7.90
CA GLU A 367 18.42 12.26 -8.70
C GLU A 367 17.51 11.63 -9.75
N GLY A 368 16.47 12.36 -10.16
CA GLY A 368 15.60 11.98 -11.29
C GLY A 368 14.58 10.88 -10.97
N LEU A 369 14.56 10.39 -9.74
CA LEU A 369 13.59 9.40 -9.28
C LEU A 369 12.62 9.99 -8.25
N TYR A 370 11.35 9.61 -8.38
CA TYR A 370 10.24 10.01 -7.51
C TYR A 370 9.40 8.78 -7.17
N ALA A 371 8.66 8.84 -6.07
CA ALA A 371 7.70 7.78 -5.75
C ALA A 371 6.41 8.36 -5.15
N ALA A 372 5.25 7.72 -5.43
CA ALA A 372 3.95 8.16 -4.95
C ALA A 372 3.02 6.99 -4.61
N GLY A 373 2.15 7.18 -3.63
CA GLY A 373 1.20 6.18 -3.13
C GLY A 373 1.88 5.06 -2.35
N GLU A 374 1.30 3.88 -2.30
CA GLU A 374 1.72 2.78 -1.43
C GLU A 374 3.14 2.24 -1.72
N CYS A 375 3.79 2.60 -2.83
CA CYS A 375 5.20 2.24 -3.03
C CYS A 375 6.17 3.27 -2.43
N ALA A 376 5.67 4.40 -1.93
CA ALA A 376 6.46 5.47 -1.35
C ALA A 376 6.37 5.49 0.17
N CYS A 377 7.47 5.83 0.82
CA CYS A 377 7.55 6.15 2.24
C CYS A 377 7.92 7.64 2.41
N TRP A 378 6.95 8.53 2.24
CA TRP A 378 7.03 9.92 2.68
C TRP A 378 6.42 10.11 4.07
N ASP A 379 6.08 8.97 4.68
CA ASP A 379 5.61 8.79 6.05
C ASP A 379 4.31 9.54 6.42
N MET A 380 3.31 9.51 5.55
CA MET A 380 1.97 9.93 5.93
C MET A 380 1.29 8.98 6.94
N HIS A 381 1.69 7.71 6.94
CA HIS A 381 0.97 6.65 7.66
C HIS A 381 1.69 6.11 8.89
N GLY A 382 3.00 6.33 9.01
CA GLY A 382 3.81 5.79 10.09
C GLY A 382 3.60 4.30 10.31
N PHE A 383 3.29 3.87 11.52
CA PHE A 383 3.15 2.45 11.85
C PHE A 383 1.72 1.91 11.82
N ASN A 384 0.73 2.75 11.52
CA ASN A 384 -0.66 2.28 11.34
C ASN A 384 -1.51 3.31 10.58
N ARG A 385 -1.97 2.92 9.40
CA ARG A 385 -2.75 3.77 8.51
C ARG A 385 -4.20 3.90 8.97
N LEU A 386 -4.69 5.13 9.06
CA LEU A 386 -6.10 5.43 9.29
C LEU A 386 -6.95 4.98 8.09
N GLY A 387 -8.12 4.39 8.35
CA GLY A 387 -9.06 3.98 7.31
C GLY A 387 -9.43 5.14 6.37
N GLY A 388 -9.39 4.91 5.05
CA GLY A 388 -9.67 5.95 4.04
C GLY A 388 -8.52 6.91 3.73
N ASN A 389 -7.47 6.99 4.54
CA ASN A 389 -6.29 7.80 4.23
C ASN A 389 -5.47 7.25 3.06
N SER A 390 -5.56 5.96 2.72
CA SER A 390 -4.82 5.43 1.57
C SER A 390 -5.28 6.01 0.23
N LEU A 391 -6.60 6.13 0.02
CA LEU A 391 -7.13 6.77 -1.19
C LEU A 391 -6.76 8.25 -1.25
N LEU A 392 -6.80 8.94 -0.10
CA LEU A 392 -6.35 10.33 -0.02
C LEU A 392 -4.86 10.45 -0.32
N ASP A 393 -4.03 9.59 0.29
CA ASP A 393 -2.59 9.56 0.08
C ASP A 393 -2.22 9.35 -1.40
N THR A 394 -2.81 8.34 -2.06
CA THR A 394 -2.52 8.09 -3.48
C THR A 394 -2.77 9.30 -4.36
N LEU A 395 -3.84 10.04 -4.11
CA LEU A 395 -4.22 11.21 -4.89
C LEU A 395 -3.41 12.46 -4.51
N ALA A 396 -3.10 12.65 -3.23
CA ALA A 396 -2.28 13.76 -2.77
C ALA A 396 -0.81 13.56 -3.18
N ALA A 397 -0.25 12.37 -2.94
CA ALA A 397 1.11 12.04 -3.35
C ALA A 397 1.27 12.13 -4.86
N GLY A 398 0.32 11.59 -5.65
CA GLY A 398 0.32 11.70 -7.10
C GLY A 398 0.30 13.16 -7.57
N TYR A 399 -0.54 14.01 -6.96
CA TYR A 399 -0.61 15.43 -7.27
C TYR A 399 0.74 16.14 -7.05
N TYR A 400 1.33 16.01 -5.86
CA TYR A 400 2.59 16.67 -5.54
C TYR A 400 3.75 16.09 -6.34
N CYS A 401 3.84 14.78 -6.44
CA CYS A 401 4.88 14.07 -7.18
C CYS A 401 4.89 14.44 -8.66
N GLY A 402 3.74 14.42 -9.34
CA GLY A 402 3.64 14.78 -10.75
C GLY A 402 4.03 16.23 -11.01
N SER A 403 3.60 17.15 -10.13
CA SER A 403 3.95 18.56 -10.22
C SER A 403 5.47 18.78 -10.04
N THR A 404 6.06 18.18 -8.99
CA THR A 404 7.50 18.28 -8.71
C THR A 404 8.34 17.68 -9.85
N ALA A 405 8.00 16.47 -10.29
CA ALA A 405 8.72 15.77 -11.35
C ALA A 405 8.72 16.55 -12.68
N ALA A 406 7.58 17.17 -13.03
CA ALA A 406 7.50 18.00 -14.23
C ALA A 406 8.30 19.31 -14.12
N GLN A 407 8.30 19.96 -12.95
CA GLN A 407 9.09 21.16 -12.71
C GLN A 407 10.59 20.85 -12.78
N ASP A 408 11.04 19.79 -12.14
CA ASP A 408 12.43 19.36 -12.16
C ASP A 408 12.87 18.93 -13.56
N ALA A 409 11.98 18.28 -14.34
CA ALA A 409 12.26 17.88 -15.73
C ALA A 409 12.57 19.09 -16.65
N LYS A 410 11.94 20.26 -16.43
CA LYS A 410 12.22 21.48 -17.20
C LYS A 410 13.67 21.96 -17.06
N ASN A 411 14.29 21.70 -15.92
CA ASN A 411 15.64 22.12 -15.60
C ASN A 411 16.71 21.08 -16.01
N ARG A 412 16.29 19.95 -16.59
CA ARG A 412 17.17 18.85 -16.98
C ARG A 412 17.22 18.68 -18.50
N THR A 413 18.39 18.30 -19.02
CA THR A 413 18.55 17.96 -20.44
C THR A 413 17.99 16.60 -20.75
N SER A 414 17.52 16.38 -21.99
CA SER A 414 17.14 15.04 -22.47
C SER A 414 18.30 14.06 -22.34
N GLN A 415 17.97 12.81 -22.00
CA GLN A 415 18.95 11.75 -21.74
C GLN A 415 19.00 10.70 -22.86
N SER A 416 18.22 10.87 -23.93
CA SER A 416 18.26 9.96 -25.10
C SER A 416 19.64 9.92 -25.78
N GLY A 417 20.48 10.92 -25.54
CA GLY A 417 21.89 10.93 -25.96
C GLY A 417 22.84 10.10 -25.12
N ASP A 418 22.38 9.55 -23.96
CA ASP A 418 23.20 8.75 -23.03
C ASP A 418 23.22 7.27 -23.43
N LEU A 419 23.47 7.02 -24.70
CA LEU A 419 23.46 5.69 -25.32
C LEU A 419 24.32 4.65 -24.59
N PRO A 420 25.53 4.98 -24.06
CA PRO A 420 26.33 4.01 -23.33
C PRO A 420 25.63 3.43 -22.08
N ALA A 421 25.02 4.26 -21.24
CA ALA A 421 24.31 3.80 -20.03
C ALA A 421 23.08 2.94 -20.40
N ILE A 422 22.30 3.39 -21.40
CA ILE A 422 21.13 2.68 -21.91
C ILE A 422 21.52 1.32 -22.48
N HIS A 423 22.56 1.25 -23.33
CA HIS A 423 23.05 0.01 -23.92
C HIS A 423 23.61 -0.95 -22.86
N SER A 424 24.33 -0.44 -21.86
CA SER A 424 24.86 -1.23 -20.75
C SER A 424 23.75 -1.93 -19.98
N GLU A 425 22.71 -1.16 -19.58
CA GLU A 425 21.60 -1.73 -18.82
C GLU A 425 20.77 -2.71 -19.65
N LEU A 426 20.50 -2.39 -20.94
CA LEU A 426 19.82 -3.32 -21.86
C LEU A 426 20.60 -4.63 -22.02
N LYS A 427 21.92 -4.57 -22.17
CA LYS A 427 22.79 -5.76 -22.28
C LYS A 427 22.72 -6.59 -21.01
N LYS A 428 22.76 -5.95 -19.84
CA LYS A 428 22.66 -6.60 -18.53
C LYS A 428 21.31 -7.35 -18.39
N GLN A 429 20.20 -6.69 -18.70
CA GLN A 429 18.86 -7.32 -18.58
C GLN A 429 18.65 -8.41 -19.62
N ARG A 430 19.17 -8.26 -20.84
CA ARG A 430 19.16 -9.32 -21.85
C ARG A 430 19.94 -10.54 -21.38
N GLY A 431 21.15 -10.35 -20.87
CA GLY A 431 21.96 -11.43 -20.30
C GLY A 431 21.27 -12.16 -19.16
N ARG A 432 20.53 -11.41 -18.28
CA ARG A 432 19.72 -12.00 -17.21
C ARG A 432 18.60 -12.90 -17.76
N ILE A 433 17.89 -12.46 -18.79
CA ILE A 433 16.83 -13.24 -19.44
C ILE A 433 17.42 -14.47 -20.13
N GLU A 434 18.52 -14.31 -20.90
CA GLU A 434 19.21 -15.41 -21.58
C GLU A 434 19.71 -16.46 -20.57
N ALA A 435 20.23 -16.04 -19.42
CA ALA A 435 20.65 -16.94 -18.35
C ALA A 435 19.47 -17.76 -17.79
N LEU A 436 18.31 -17.13 -17.55
CA LEU A 436 17.10 -17.83 -17.11
C LEU A 436 16.59 -18.80 -18.18
N MET A 437 16.64 -18.40 -19.46
CA MET A 437 16.18 -19.22 -20.58
C MET A 437 17.09 -20.41 -20.85
N SER A 438 18.40 -20.29 -20.65
CA SER A 438 19.39 -21.37 -20.91
C SER A 438 19.52 -22.33 -19.73
N ARG A 439 19.21 -21.89 -18.51
CA ARG A 439 19.38 -22.67 -17.29
C ARG A 439 18.43 -23.87 -17.25
N ASP A 440 18.95 -25.01 -16.75
CA ASP A 440 18.13 -26.16 -16.41
C ASP A 440 17.17 -25.84 -15.26
N PRO A 441 15.85 -26.15 -15.37
CA PRO A 441 14.86 -25.77 -14.36
C PRO A 441 14.92 -26.69 -13.13
N LYS A 442 15.92 -26.51 -12.27
CA LYS A 442 16.03 -27.22 -10.99
C LYS A 442 15.07 -26.70 -9.93
N GLU A 443 14.80 -25.40 -9.95
CA GLU A 443 13.87 -24.71 -9.05
C GLU A 443 12.82 -23.94 -9.86
N ASN A 444 11.64 -23.74 -9.25
CA ASN A 444 10.53 -23.00 -9.84
C ASN A 444 10.28 -21.69 -9.07
N ALA A 445 10.36 -20.56 -9.76
CA ALA A 445 10.18 -19.24 -9.15
C ALA A 445 8.82 -19.03 -8.48
N GLN A 446 7.74 -19.63 -9.03
CA GLN A 446 6.40 -19.51 -8.44
C GLN A 446 6.30 -20.29 -7.12
N LEU A 447 6.89 -21.47 -7.04
CA LEU A 447 6.91 -22.27 -5.80
C LEU A 447 7.75 -21.58 -4.72
N ILE A 448 8.92 -21.01 -5.09
CA ILE A 448 9.74 -20.21 -4.17
C ILE A 448 8.95 -18.99 -3.66
N ALA A 449 8.22 -18.28 -4.54
CA ALA A 449 7.40 -17.15 -4.14
C ALA A 449 6.23 -17.56 -3.21
N GLN A 450 5.65 -18.74 -3.39
CA GLN A 450 4.63 -19.27 -2.48
C GLN A 450 5.22 -19.61 -1.11
N GLU A 451 6.34 -20.35 -1.08
CA GLU A 451 7.05 -20.69 0.16
C GLU A 451 7.48 -19.42 0.93
N MET A 452 8.01 -18.42 0.24
CA MET A 452 8.30 -17.10 0.83
C MET A 452 7.05 -16.51 1.48
N ALA A 453 5.91 -16.52 0.79
CA ALA A 453 4.68 -15.92 1.29
C ALA A 453 4.14 -16.65 2.54
N GLU A 454 4.29 -17.97 2.61
CA GLU A 454 3.97 -18.76 3.80
C GLU A 454 4.91 -18.43 4.97
N ILE A 455 6.22 -18.32 4.72
CA ILE A 455 7.21 -17.92 5.73
C ILE A 455 6.85 -16.54 6.30
N MET A 456 6.54 -15.57 5.44
CA MET A 456 6.16 -14.23 5.87
C MET A 456 4.87 -14.22 6.71
N THR A 457 3.86 -14.96 6.29
CA THR A 457 2.60 -15.05 7.03
C THR A 457 2.79 -15.68 8.41
N HIS A 458 3.63 -16.71 8.50
CA HIS A 458 3.87 -17.45 9.74
C HIS A 458 4.82 -16.72 10.72
N HIS A 459 5.96 -16.23 10.20
CA HIS A 459 7.05 -15.70 11.04
C HIS A 459 7.05 -14.17 11.19
N VAL A 460 6.43 -13.44 10.24
CA VAL A 460 6.43 -11.97 10.18
C VAL A 460 5.01 -11.40 10.19
N GLY A 461 4.09 -12.10 10.86
CA GLY A 461 2.67 -11.79 10.94
C GLY A 461 2.33 -10.67 11.95
N ILE A 462 1.11 -10.77 12.52
CA ILE A 462 0.56 -9.79 13.48
C ILE A 462 1.33 -9.82 14.81
N PHE A 463 1.60 -11.03 15.33
CA PHE A 463 2.39 -11.24 16.54
C PHE A 463 3.78 -11.68 16.17
N ARG A 464 4.78 -11.00 16.69
CA ARG A 464 6.19 -11.21 16.35
C ARG A 464 7.01 -11.45 17.61
N THR A 465 7.96 -12.38 17.54
CA THR A 465 9.00 -12.58 18.59
C THR A 465 10.35 -12.62 17.92
N GLY A 466 11.42 -12.31 18.67
CA GLY A 466 12.79 -12.35 18.13
C GLY A 466 13.16 -13.71 17.57
N ASP A 467 12.73 -14.81 18.21
CA ASP A 467 13.03 -16.17 17.75
C ASP A 467 12.29 -16.53 16.47
N SER A 468 10.98 -16.23 16.38
CA SER A 468 10.20 -16.47 15.15
C SER A 468 10.74 -15.64 13.98
N LEU A 469 11.07 -14.36 14.21
CA LEU A 469 11.64 -13.48 13.17
C LEU A 469 13.00 -14.00 12.68
N ARG A 470 13.87 -14.48 13.57
CA ARG A 470 15.17 -15.07 13.21
C ARG A 470 15.00 -16.31 12.33
N GLU A 471 14.12 -17.23 12.74
CA GLU A 471 13.81 -18.41 11.94
C GLU A 471 13.25 -18.06 10.56
N GLY A 472 12.38 -17.05 10.49
CA GLY A 472 11.84 -16.52 9.22
C GLY A 472 12.94 -15.94 8.32
N ILE A 473 13.86 -15.16 8.88
CA ILE A 473 15.01 -14.61 8.14
C ILE A 473 15.91 -15.71 7.59
N ASP A 474 16.25 -16.73 8.41
CA ASP A 474 17.11 -17.85 7.97
C ASP A 474 16.47 -18.60 6.80
N LYS A 475 15.15 -18.86 6.85
CA LYS A 475 14.41 -19.49 5.76
C LYS A 475 14.36 -18.60 4.50
N LEU A 476 14.18 -17.29 4.64
CA LEU A 476 14.17 -16.35 3.51
C LEU A 476 15.56 -16.27 2.85
N LEU A 477 16.64 -16.33 3.63
CA LEU A 477 18.01 -16.37 3.11
C LEU A 477 18.26 -17.66 2.32
N ASP A 478 17.79 -18.82 2.79
CA ASP A 478 17.82 -20.07 2.03
C ASP A 478 17.11 -19.95 0.69
N LEU A 479 15.86 -19.43 0.69
CA LEU A 479 15.11 -19.18 -0.53
C LEU A 479 15.85 -18.24 -1.48
N ARG A 480 16.50 -17.20 -0.94
CA ARG A 480 17.27 -16.24 -1.74
C ARG A 480 18.47 -16.90 -2.42
N GLY A 481 19.11 -17.86 -1.75
CA GLY A 481 20.15 -18.70 -2.35
C GLY A 481 19.60 -19.64 -3.44
N ARG A 482 18.43 -20.26 -3.22
CA ARG A 482 17.78 -21.19 -4.17
C ARG A 482 17.34 -20.50 -5.46
N ILE A 483 17.08 -19.20 -5.46
CA ILE A 483 16.77 -18.41 -6.68
C ILE A 483 17.83 -18.58 -7.77
N GLU A 484 19.09 -18.79 -7.41
CA GLU A 484 20.16 -18.99 -8.38
C GLU A 484 20.01 -20.29 -9.20
N ASN A 485 19.19 -21.24 -8.74
CA ASN A 485 18.88 -22.50 -9.42
C ASN A 485 17.57 -22.43 -10.25
N VAL A 486 16.89 -21.26 -10.25
CA VAL A 486 15.67 -21.09 -11.04
C VAL A 486 16.00 -21.09 -12.53
N GLY A 487 15.35 -21.96 -13.26
CA GLY A 487 15.33 -22.02 -14.71
C GLY A 487 13.89 -22.06 -15.23
N LEU A 488 13.71 -21.94 -16.53
CA LEU A 488 12.39 -21.91 -17.15
C LEU A 488 12.13 -23.21 -17.94
N LYS A 489 10.95 -23.79 -17.75
CA LYS A 489 10.47 -24.89 -18.60
C LYS A 489 10.01 -24.37 -19.95
N HIS A 490 9.34 -23.21 -19.95
CA HIS A 490 8.84 -22.58 -21.16
C HIS A 490 9.90 -21.65 -21.76
N LYS A 491 10.43 -21.99 -22.94
CA LYS A 491 11.58 -21.30 -23.57
C LYS A 491 11.19 -20.20 -24.58
N LYS A 492 9.93 -19.75 -24.64
CA LYS A 492 9.52 -18.59 -25.43
C LYS A 492 9.61 -17.33 -24.55
N VAL A 493 10.06 -16.22 -25.08
CA VAL A 493 10.21 -14.97 -24.32
C VAL A 493 8.85 -14.26 -24.18
N GLY A 494 8.11 -14.09 -25.27
CA GLY A 494 6.80 -13.44 -25.26
C GLY A 494 5.68 -14.31 -24.69
N ARG A 495 4.73 -13.71 -23.97
CA ARG A 495 3.60 -14.38 -23.31
C ARG A 495 4.04 -15.49 -22.35
N ASN A 496 5.11 -15.24 -21.61
CA ASN A 496 5.73 -16.21 -20.70
C ASN A 496 5.56 -15.76 -19.23
N LEU A 497 4.50 -16.24 -18.58
CA LEU A 497 4.24 -15.96 -17.16
C LEU A 497 5.34 -16.53 -16.23
N GLU A 498 5.98 -17.63 -16.62
CA GLU A 498 7.08 -18.22 -15.84
C GLU A 498 8.29 -17.27 -15.82
N LEU A 499 8.64 -16.67 -16.98
CA LEU A 499 9.68 -15.64 -17.07
C LEU A 499 9.32 -14.40 -16.27
N GLU A 500 8.06 -13.92 -16.38
CA GLU A 500 7.58 -12.77 -15.60
C GLU A 500 7.82 -12.97 -14.11
N VAL A 501 7.43 -14.11 -13.55
CA VAL A 501 7.62 -14.41 -12.13
C VAL A 501 9.09 -14.60 -11.79
N ALA A 502 9.88 -15.27 -12.64
CA ALA A 502 11.30 -15.50 -12.42
C ALA A 502 12.11 -14.19 -12.36
N LEU A 503 11.70 -13.17 -13.12
CA LEU A 503 12.31 -11.84 -13.07
C LEU A 503 11.96 -11.07 -11.78
N ARG A 504 10.81 -11.34 -11.16
CA ARG A 504 10.30 -10.64 -9.97
C ARG A 504 10.72 -11.31 -8.65
N ALA A 505 10.79 -12.63 -8.62
CA ALA A 505 10.98 -13.42 -7.40
C ALA A 505 12.22 -13.01 -6.56
N PRO A 506 13.40 -12.72 -7.14
CA PRO A 506 14.54 -12.25 -6.34
C PRO A 506 14.21 -10.97 -5.56
N GLY A 507 13.58 -10.00 -6.22
CA GLY A 507 13.21 -8.72 -5.61
C GLY A 507 12.11 -8.86 -4.56
N MET A 508 11.17 -9.81 -4.73
CA MET A 508 10.17 -10.11 -3.70
C MET A 508 10.83 -10.59 -2.40
N ILE A 509 11.84 -11.47 -2.51
CA ILE A 509 12.57 -11.98 -1.34
C ILE A 509 13.42 -10.87 -0.71
N ASP A 510 14.06 -10.01 -1.52
CA ASP A 510 14.82 -8.87 -1.00
C ASP A 510 13.92 -7.91 -0.21
N VAL A 511 12.68 -7.65 -0.68
CA VAL A 511 11.66 -6.86 0.05
C VAL A 511 11.20 -7.58 1.33
N ALA A 512 10.97 -8.89 1.28
CA ALA A 512 10.59 -9.69 2.44
C ALA A 512 11.69 -9.67 3.53
N LEU A 513 12.97 -9.78 3.13
CA LEU A 513 14.12 -9.65 4.03
C LEU A 513 14.20 -8.26 4.65
N ALA A 514 13.92 -7.19 3.90
CA ALA A 514 13.88 -5.84 4.45
C ALA A 514 12.77 -5.68 5.52
N VAL A 515 11.60 -6.27 5.30
CA VAL A 515 10.51 -6.31 6.30
C VAL A 515 10.92 -7.08 7.54
N ALA A 516 11.42 -8.29 7.38
CA ALA A 516 11.78 -9.18 8.50
C ALA A 516 12.96 -8.64 9.31
N HIS A 517 13.99 -8.10 8.63
CA HIS A 517 15.17 -7.54 9.30
C HIS A 517 14.85 -6.23 10.03
N GLY A 518 14.04 -5.34 9.45
CA GLY A 518 13.52 -4.16 10.16
C GLY A 518 12.72 -4.56 11.41
N ALA A 519 11.87 -5.59 11.29
CA ALA A 519 11.03 -6.07 12.39
C ALA A 519 11.82 -6.68 13.56
N ILE A 520 12.88 -7.45 13.30
CA ILE A 520 13.68 -8.05 14.38
C ILE A 520 14.53 -6.99 15.09
N MET A 521 15.05 -6.02 14.35
CA MET A 521 15.91 -4.97 14.90
C MET A 521 15.14 -3.94 15.72
N ARG A 522 13.86 -3.67 15.40
CA ARG A 522 13.02 -2.76 16.18
C ARG A 522 12.50 -3.44 17.45
N THR A 523 13.09 -3.09 18.59
CA THR A 523 12.81 -3.69 19.90
C THR A 523 11.76 -2.91 20.69
N GLU A 524 10.65 -2.60 20.04
CA GLU A 524 9.43 -1.96 20.61
C GLU A 524 8.18 -2.50 19.95
N SER A 525 7.02 -2.08 20.41
CA SER A 525 5.72 -2.23 19.73
C SER A 525 5.15 -0.86 19.42
N ARG A 526 4.85 -0.60 18.12
CA ARG A 526 4.28 0.66 17.65
C ARG A 526 3.26 0.39 16.54
N GLY A 527 2.02 0.82 16.74
CA GLY A 527 0.95 0.64 15.76
C GLY A 527 0.74 -0.82 15.37
N ALA A 528 0.89 -1.13 14.07
CA ALA A 528 0.74 -2.47 13.54
C ALA A 528 2.00 -3.36 13.73
N HIS A 529 3.15 -2.77 14.03
CA HIS A 529 4.34 -3.53 14.43
C HIS A 529 4.22 -3.93 15.90
N TYR A 530 3.95 -5.21 16.17
CA TYR A 530 3.77 -5.71 17.53
C TYR A 530 4.75 -6.84 17.86
N ARG A 531 5.61 -6.59 18.85
CA ARG A 531 6.60 -7.51 19.41
C ARG A 531 6.10 -8.03 20.77
N GLU A 532 5.79 -9.34 20.87
CA GLU A 532 5.36 -9.95 22.14
C GLU A 532 6.46 -9.89 23.19
N ASP A 533 7.73 -9.94 22.78
CA ASP A 533 8.91 -9.81 23.64
C ASP A 533 9.25 -8.34 23.98
N PHE A 534 8.71 -7.36 23.25
CA PHE A 534 8.84 -5.92 23.50
C PHE A 534 7.48 -5.22 23.34
N PRO A 535 6.48 -5.48 24.23
CA PRO A 535 5.09 -5.08 23.97
C PRO A 535 4.80 -3.58 24.17
N LYS A 536 5.77 -2.79 24.63
CA LYS A 536 5.62 -1.36 24.88
C LYS A 536 6.22 -0.52 23.77
N ARG A 537 5.63 0.66 23.53
CA ARG A 537 6.20 1.72 22.71
C ARG A 537 7.35 2.40 23.46
N ASP A 538 8.40 2.71 22.75
CA ASP A 538 9.61 3.34 23.27
C ASP A 538 9.96 4.59 22.43
N ASP A 539 9.45 5.75 22.85
CA ASP A 539 9.64 7.01 22.13
C ASP A 539 11.09 7.55 22.29
N ASP A 540 11.77 7.17 23.34
CA ASP A 540 13.14 7.67 23.60
C ASP A 540 14.15 7.09 22.62
N ASN A 541 14.02 5.80 22.30
CA ASN A 541 14.96 5.08 21.44
C ASN A 541 14.40 4.86 20.02
N TRP A 542 13.08 4.72 19.84
CA TRP A 542 12.47 4.24 18.61
C TRP A 542 11.54 5.23 17.90
N LEU A 543 11.48 6.51 18.31
CA LEU A 543 10.79 7.54 17.52
C LEU A 543 11.60 7.90 16.27
N ASN A 544 11.91 6.88 15.50
CA ASN A 544 12.71 6.95 14.29
C ASN A 544 12.07 6.06 13.21
N ARG A 545 12.27 6.42 11.95
CA ARG A 545 12.02 5.50 10.83
C ARG A 545 13.25 4.66 10.57
N THR A 546 13.02 3.42 10.19
CA THR A 546 14.07 2.50 9.73
C THR A 546 14.34 2.76 8.25
N LEU A 547 15.60 2.81 7.85
CA LEU A 547 16.05 2.90 6.47
C LEU A 547 16.85 1.65 6.11
N ALA A 548 16.34 0.87 5.15
CA ALA A 548 16.97 -0.36 4.68
C ALA A 548 17.73 -0.09 3.37
N TYR A 549 19.05 -0.17 3.39
CA TYR A 549 19.95 -0.02 2.24
C TYR A 549 20.43 -1.37 1.74
N LYS A 550 20.42 -1.57 0.43
CA LYS A 550 21.02 -2.75 -0.17
C LYS A 550 22.53 -2.79 0.07
N GLN A 551 23.04 -3.94 0.46
CA GLN A 551 24.47 -4.20 0.57
C GLN A 551 24.97 -5.02 -0.60
N GLU A 552 26.19 -4.73 -1.05
CA GLU A 552 26.87 -5.58 -2.03
C GLU A 552 27.42 -6.83 -1.34
N GLY A 553 27.15 -8.00 -1.91
CA GLY A 553 27.64 -9.28 -1.37
C GLY A 553 26.86 -9.82 -0.15
N ASP A 554 25.83 -9.09 0.32
CA ASP A 554 24.94 -9.56 1.39
C ASP A 554 23.47 -9.43 0.96
N TYR A 555 22.63 -10.38 1.37
CA TYR A 555 21.20 -10.33 1.12
C TYR A 555 20.44 -9.57 2.21
N LEU A 556 20.98 -9.46 3.42
CA LEU A 556 20.39 -8.62 4.47
C LEU A 556 20.68 -7.15 4.20
N PRO A 557 19.68 -6.26 4.38
CA PRO A 557 19.93 -4.83 4.26
C PRO A 557 20.81 -4.30 5.39
N ARG A 558 21.65 -3.32 5.11
CA ARG A 558 22.19 -2.44 6.14
C ARG A 558 21.05 -1.53 6.61
N LEU A 559 20.83 -1.47 7.91
CA LEU A 559 19.84 -0.58 8.49
C LEU A 559 20.48 0.72 8.99
N ASP A 560 19.74 1.80 8.80
CA ASP A 560 20.02 3.12 9.34
C ASP A 560 18.72 3.71 9.90
N TYR A 561 18.79 4.81 10.64
CA TYR A 561 17.64 5.39 11.31
C TYR A 561 17.57 6.89 11.09
N GLU A 562 16.39 7.40 10.78
CA GLU A 562 16.09 8.81 10.59
C GLU A 562 14.98 9.24 11.54
N LYS A 563 15.10 10.40 12.17
CA LYS A 563 14.07 10.91 13.08
C LYS A 563 12.79 11.25 12.35
N VAL A 564 11.66 10.92 12.97
CA VAL A 564 10.33 11.38 12.52
C VAL A 564 10.21 12.89 12.70
N VAL A 565 9.59 13.57 11.75
CA VAL A 565 9.36 15.02 11.81
C VAL A 565 8.16 15.31 12.72
N ILE A 566 8.43 15.92 13.86
CA ILE A 566 7.42 16.34 14.84
C ILE A 566 7.29 17.87 14.77
N THR A 567 6.11 18.39 14.42
CA THR A 567 5.87 19.83 14.29
C THR A 567 4.89 20.38 15.32
N HIS A 568 3.73 19.76 15.51
CA HIS A 568 2.64 20.31 16.32
C HIS A 568 2.21 19.40 17.47
N LEU A 569 2.31 18.09 17.32
CA LEU A 569 1.77 17.12 18.26
C LEU A 569 2.88 16.22 18.82
N PRO A 570 3.44 16.52 20.00
CA PRO A 570 4.44 15.67 20.63
C PRO A 570 3.85 14.29 20.97
N PRO A 571 4.71 13.23 21.05
CA PRO A 571 4.27 11.91 21.48
C PRO A 571 3.53 11.93 22.81
N GLY A 572 2.46 11.18 22.90
CA GLY A 572 1.61 11.11 24.07
C GLY A 572 0.80 9.82 24.10
N ASP A 573 -0.26 9.82 24.91
CA ASP A 573 -1.19 8.70 24.92
C ASP A 573 -1.90 8.61 23.58
N ARG A 574 -1.97 7.40 23.02
CA ARG A 574 -2.53 7.18 21.70
C ARG A 574 -3.99 7.65 21.64
N GLY A 575 -4.76 7.49 22.73
CA GLY A 575 -6.12 8.02 22.93
C GLY A 575 -7.08 7.78 21.74
N TYR A 576 -6.66 6.92 20.84
CA TYR A 576 -7.15 6.77 19.49
C TYR A 576 -8.59 6.29 19.51
N GLY A 577 -9.48 7.18 19.09
CA GLY A 577 -10.91 6.94 19.13
C GLY A 577 -11.62 7.45 20.40
N GLU A 578 -10.95 8.13 21.30
CA GLU A 578 -11.57 8.93 22.38
C GLU A 578 -11.80 10.36 21.90
N LYS A 579 -12.84 11.06 22.43
CA LYS A 579 -12.89 12.52 22.32
C LYS A 579 -11.62 13.03 22.98
N ALA A 580 -10.86 13.87 22.27
CA ALA A 580 -9.77 14.60 22.91
C ALA A 580 -10.32 15.28 24.17
N PRO A 581 -9.63 15.21 25.32
CA PRO A 581 -10.01 16.04 26.45
C PRO A 581 -10.04 17.50 25.97
N PRO A 582 -11.01 18.32 26.39
CA PRO A 582 -11.05 19.72 26.01
C PRO A 582 -9.67 20.31 26.29
N SER A 583 -9.11 21.00 25.30
CA SER A 583 -7.82 21.68 25.47
C SER A 583 -7.93 22.59 26.68
N THR A 584 -7.19 22.29 27.73
CA THR A 584 -6.98 23.22 28.85
C THR A 584 -6.05 24.34 28.38
N THR A 585 -6.58 25.23 27.56
CA THR A 585 -6.05 26.57 27.29
C THR A 585 -7.20 27.54 27.41
N GLU A 586 -7.69 27.66 28.63
CA GLU A 586 -8.31 28.88 29.10
C GLU A 586 -7.54 29.28 30.34
N SER A 587 -7.12 30.54 30.32
CA SER A 587 -6.46 31.36 31.34
C SER A 587 -4.92 31.35 31.24
N GLU A 588 -4.30 32.42 30.82
CA GLU A 588 -4.35 33.83 31.13
C GLU A 588 -3.88 34.68 29.95
#